data_2c61a8a09357ef421255aa47ec677756
#
_entry.id   2c61a8a09357ef421255aa47ec677756
#
_cell.length_a   1.000
_cell.length_b   1.000
_cell.length_c   1.000
_cell.angle_alpha   90.00
_cell.angle_beta   90.00
_cell.angle_gamma   90.00
#
_symmetry.space_group_name_H-M   'P 1'
#
loop_
_entity.id
_entity.type
_entity.pdbx_description
1 polymer ?
#
loop_
_entity_poly.entity_id
_entity_poly.type
_entity_poly.pdbx_seq_one_letter_code
_entity_poly.pdbx_strand_id
1 'polypeptide(L)'
;WGSDLAPGVAVLTAGVDVQGDRIEVQIVGWGRDEEAWVIDYRVLWGDPSGPRLWSDLDGVLNGTWGDLAVRAVAVDTGGHHTKMAYEFCRTRLARRVWAIKGRGGPGLPVWPRRPTRTNKGKIPLFIVGVDAVKDAVYARLKLTEPGPGAIHFPRRLDADYFRQLTAERVVTRFEKGRPLRSWQPKRDGERNEALDTFVYAHAALHGLISMGMRLNEEAEAFGGRGQALRLRSPEVIRSSWMK
;
A
#
# COMPACT_ATOMS: atom_id res chain seq x y z
N TRP A 1 12.17 -10.69 7.85
CA TRP A 1 12.62 -11.69 6.88
C TRP A 1 13.79 -11.12 6.06
N GLY A 2 14.59 -11.99 5.46
CA GLY A 2 15.78 -11.61 4.68
C GLY A 2 15.69 -11.93 3.19
N SER A 3 14.53 -12.38 2.68
CA SER A 3 14.26 -12.62 1.27
C SER A 3 13.49 -11.46 0.65
N ASP A 4 13.50 -11.33 -0.67
CA ASP A 4 12.77 -10.27 -1.40
C ASP A 4 11.25 -10.35 -1.20
N LEU A 5 10.72 -11.53 -0.90
CA LEU A 5 9.32 -11.77 -0.65
C LEU A 5 9.13 -12.70 0.55
N ALA A 6 8.25 -12.33 1.47
CA ALA A 6 7.89 -13.17 2.61
C ALA A 6 6.96 -14.33 2.17
N PRO A 7 7.09 -15.53 2.78
CA PRO A 7 6.12 -16.59 2.58
C PRO A 7 4.71 -16.12 2.98
N GLY A 8 3.70 -16.49 2.21
CA GLY A 8 2.31 -16.11 2.47
C GLY A 8 1.82 -14.89 1.69
N VAL A 9 2.71 -14.07 1.12
CA VAL A 9 2.32 -12.96 0.25
C VAL A 9 1.80 -13.48 -1.10
N ALA A 10 0.63 -13.04 -1.50
CA ALA A 10 -0.02 -13.44 -2.76
C ALA A 10 -0.31 -12.26 -3.69
N VAL A 11 -0.53 -11.07 -3.13
CA VAL A 11 -0.88 -9.86 -3.88
C VAL A 11 -0.01 -8.70 -3.40
N LEU A 12 0.51 -7.89 -4.32
CA LEU A 12 1.20 -6.65 -4.01
C LEU A 12 0.36 -5.44 -4.42
N THR A 13 0.29 -4.45 -3.52
CA THR A 13 -0.25 -3.12 -3.83
C THR A 13 0.73 -2.04 -3.39
N ALA A 14 0.57 -0.83 -3.92
CA ALA A 14 1.40 0.31 -3.54
C ALA A 14 0.55 1.51 -3.10
N GLY A 15 1.04 2.21 -2.10
CA GLY A 15 0.59 3.53 -1.72
C GLY A 15 1.67 4.56 -2.01
N VAL A 16 1.28 5.70 -2.56
CA VAL A 16 2.19 6.77 -2.97
C VAL A 16 1.70 8.08 -2.38
N ASP A 17 2.59 8.77 -1.69
CA ASP A 17 2.37 10.10 -1.15
C ASP A 17 3.31 11.11 -1.83
N VAL A 18 2.75 12.27 -2.27
CA VAL A 18 3.46 13.27 -3.06
C VAL A 18 3.67 14.52 -2.21
N GLN A 19 4.92 14.77 -1.85
CA GLN A 19 5.35 15.93 -1.06
C GLN A 19 5.89 17.06 -1.95
N GLY A 20 6.34 18.17 -1.34
CA GLY A 20 6.87 19.32 -2.07
C GLY A 20 8.22 19.07 -2.76
N ASP A 21 9.02 18.15 -2.24
CA ASP A 21 10.42 17.90 -2.61
C ASP A 21 10.76 16.41 -2.81
N ARG A 22 9.75 15.53 -2.72
CA ARG A 22 9.94 14.09 -2.81
C ARG A 22 8.62 13.35 -3.11
N ILE A 23 8.75 12.10 -3.48
CA ILE A 23 7.65 11.13 -3.52
C ILE A 23 8.01 9.96 -2.60
N GLU A 24 7.08 9.58 -1.73
CA GLU A 24 7.23 8.41 -0.87
C GLU A 24 6.34 7.28 -1.38
N VAL A 25 6.90 6.09 -1.50
CA VAL A 25 6.20 4.93 -2.03
C VAL A 25 6.42 3.72 -1.13
N GLN A 26 5.34 3.04 -0.82
CA GLN A 26 5.35 1.82 -0.04
C GLN A 26 4.69 0.69 -0.81
N ILE A 27 5.40 -0.44 -0.90
CA ILE A 27 4.87 -1.69 -1.45
C ILE A 27 4.45 -2.57 -0.28
N VAL A 28 3.20 -2.99 -0.28
CA VAL A 28 2.64 -3.87 0.74
C VAL A 28 2.18 -5.16 0.09
N GLY A 29 2.63 -6.27 0.66
CA GLY A 29 2.18 -7.61 0.31
C GLY A 29 1.00 -8.02 1.18
N TRP A 30 0.07 -8.73 0.60
CA TRP A 30 -1.15 -9.20 1.23
C TRP A 30 -1.30 -10.71 1.05
N GLY A 31 -1.64 -11.38 2.13
CA GLY A 31 -1.95 -12.79 2.18
C GLY A 31 -3.35 -13.05 2.68
N ARG A 32 -3.57 -14.28 3.14
CA ARG A 32 -4.86 -14.72 3.65
C ARG A 32 -5.36 -13.82 4.79
N ASP A 33 -6.66 -13.50 4.77
CA ASP A 33 -7.35 -12.71 5.80
C ASP A 33 -6.67 -11.36 6.08
N GLU A 34 -6.14 -10.74 5.03
CA GLU A 34 -5.42 -9.46 5.06
C GLU A 34 -4.18 -9.46 5.98
N GLU A 35 -3.54 -10.60 6.22
CA GLU A 35 -2.19 -10.62 6.76
C GLU A 35 -1.28 -9.82 5.82
N ALA A 36 -0.49 -8.89 6.36
CA ALA A 36 0.21 -7.88 5.59
C ALA A 36 1.72 -7.91 5.84
N TRP A 37 2.49 -7.61 4.81
CA TRP A 37 3.95 -7.47 4.87
C TRP A 37 4.38 -6.16 4.21
N VAL A 38 5.12 -5.32 4.91
CA VAL A 38 5.79 -4.19 4.28
C VAL A 38 6.95 -4.73 3.45
N ILE A 39 6.78 -4.77 2.14
CA ILE A 39 7.77 -5.35 1.22
C ILE A 39 8.89 -4.35 0.94
N ASP A 40 8.54 -3.09 0.64
CA ASP A 40 9.50 -2.05 0.34
C ASP A 40 8.94 -0.66 0.74
N TYR A 41 9.83 0.22 1.16
CA TYR A 41 9.51 1.62 1.43
C TYR A 41 10.66 2.48 0.91
N ARG A 42 10.34 3.43 0.04
CA ARG A 42 11.33 4.30 -0.60
C ARG A 42 10.91 5.75 -0.54
N VAL A 43 11.89 6.59 -0.28
CA VAL A 43 11.80 8.05 -0.41
C VAL A 43 12.57 8.44 -1.66
N LEU A 44 11.87 8.91 -2.67
CA LEU A 44 12.43 9.37 -3.93
C LEU A 44 12.56 10.89 -3.85
N TRP A 45 13.77 11.38 -3.65
CA TRP A 45 14.06 12.80 -3.54
C TRP A 45 14.14 13.47 -4.91
N GLY A 46 13.54 14.65 -5.06
CA GLY A 46 13.58 15.44 -6.27
C GLY A 46 12.38 16.36 -6.41
N ASP A 47 12.31 17.08 -7.50
CA ASP A 47 11.22 18.02 -7.80
C ASP A 47 10.02 17.29 -8.45
N PRO A 48 8.87 17.17 -7.76
CA PRO A 48 7.68 16.54 -8.32
C PRO A 48 6.99 17.36 -9.43
N SER A 49 7.42 18.59 -9.69
CA SER A 49 6.95 19.36 -10.85
C SER A 49 7.58 18.88 -12.17
N GLY A 50 8.75 18.23 -12.08
CA GLY A 50 9.48 17.68 -13.22
C GLY A 50 9.17 16.22 -13.52
N PRO A 51 9.43 15.74 -14.76
CA PRO A 51 9.09 14.38 -15.18
C PRO A 51 10.00 13.30 -14.59
N ARG A 52 11.23 13.66 -14.18
CA ARG A 52 12.25 12.68 -13.76
C ARG A 52 11.81 11.86 -12.56
N LEU A 53 11.34 12.55 -11.52
CA LEU A 53 10.91 11.89 -10.28
C LEU A 53 9.75 10.90 -10.50
N TRP A 54 8.84 11.24 -11.41
CA TRP A 54 7.74 10.33 -11.81
C TRP A 54 8.23 9.14 -12.65
N SER A 55 9.30 9.31 -13.41
CA SER A 55 9.96 8.19 -14.10
C SER A 55 10.63 7.25 -13.11
N ASP A 56 11.27 7.79 -12.07
CA ASP A 56 11.88 7.00 -11.00
C ASP A 56 10.80 6.22 -10.23
N LEU A 57 9.66 6.86 -9.91
CA LEU A 57 8.50 6.18 -9.33
C LEU A 57 7.98 5.07 -10.24
N ASP A 58 7.84 5.32 -11.55
CA ASP A 58 7.38 4.31 -12.50
C ASP A 58 8.35 3.12 -12.56
N GLY A 59 9.65 3.37 -12.46
CA GLY A 59 10.67 2.33 -12.34
C GLY A 59 10.45 1.45 -11.11
N VAL A 60 10.15 2.04 -9.95
CA VAL A 60 9.80 1.29 -8.73
C VAL A 60 8.54 0.46 -8.94
N LEU A 61 7.47 1.06 -9.47
CA LEU A 61 6.17 0.39 -9.65
C LEU A 61 6.17 -0.72 -10.72
N ASN A 62 7.16 -0.73 -11.63
CA ASN A 62 7.39 -1.79 -12.60
C ASN A 62 8.29 -2.92 -12.08
N GLY A 63 8.83 -2.77 -10.87
CA GLY A 63 9.63 -3.79 -10.24
C GLY A 63 8.83 -5.05 -9.91
N THR A 64 9.57 -6.13 -9.68
CA THR A 64 9.03 -7.40 -9.18
C THR A 64 9.71 -7.77 -7.86
N TRP A 65 8.97 -8.45 -7.00
CA TRP A 65 9.46 -9.01 -5.75
C TRP A 65 9.16 -10.51 -5.77
N GLY A 66 10.21 -11.31 -5.93
CA GLY A 66 10.05 -12.71 -6.34
C GLY A 66 9.30 -12.74 -7.68
N ASP A 67 8.24 -13.56 -7.75
CA ASP A 67 7.40 -13.68 -8.95
C ASP A 67 6.20 -12.71 -8.97
N LEU A 68 6.12 -11.78 -8.02
CA LEU A 68 4.98 -10.86 -7.89
C LEU A 68 5.32 -9.46 -8.40
N ALA A 69 4.42 -8.90 -9.20
CA ALA A 69 4.38 -7.50 -9.58
C ALA A 69 3.29 -6.75 -8.79
N VAL A 70 3.42 -5.42 -8.69
CA VAL A 70 2.39 -4.56 -8.10
C VAL A 70 1.12 -4.62 -8.95
N ARG A 71 0.01 -5.03 -8.35
CA ARG A 71 -1.29 -5.21 -9.04
C ARG A 71 -2.16 -3.96 -9.08
N ALA A 72 -1.98 -3.08 -8.11
CA ALA A 72 -2.68 -1.79 -8.03
C ALA A 72 -1.88 -0.78 -7.21
N VAL A 73 -2.06 0.49 -7.54
CA VAL A 73 -1.39 1.62 -6.89
C VAL A 73 -2.41 2.70 -6.58
N ALA A 74 -2.37 3.25 -5.38
CA ALA A 74 -3.12 4.44 -5.00
C ALA A 74 -2.14 5.61 -4.81
N VAL A 75 -2.30 6.65 -5.63
CA VAL A 75 -1.45 7.86 -5.62
C VAL A 75 -2.25 9.01 -5.02
N ASP A 76 -1.79 9.58 -3.90
CA ASP A 76 -2.44 10.76 -3.34
C ASP A 76 -2.29 11.96 -4.28
N THR A 77 -3.40 12.67 -4.45
CA THR A 77 -3.50 13.87 -5.28
C THR A 77 -3.92 15.09 -4.45
N GLY A 78 -3.86 14.99 -3.14
CA GLY A 78 -4.27 16.05 -2.21
C GLY A 78 -3.27 17.20 -2.05
N GLY A 79 -2.02 17.00 -2.48
CA GLY A 79 -0.91 17.93 -2.26
C GLY A 79 -0.71 18.98 -3.36
N HIS A 80 0.47 19.61 -3.35
CA HIS A 80 0.82 20.74 -4.23
C HIS A 80 0.99 20.35 -5.71
N HIS A 81 1.40 19.12 -6.02
CA HIS A 81 1.71 18.66 -7.38
C HIS A 81 0.55 17.86 -8.02
N THR A 82 -0.68 18.21 -7.68
CA THR A 82 -1.93 17.53 -8.12
C THR A 82 -1.99 17.31 -9.64
N LYS A 83 -1.54 18.28 -10.46
CA LYS A 83 -1.56 18.16 -11.92
C LYS A 83 -0.68 17.01 -12.41
N MET A 84 0.54 16.92 -11.88
CA MET A 84 1.49 15.87 -12.26
C MET A 84 1.01 14.49 -11.79
N ALA A 85 0.47 14.40 -10.56
CA ALA A 85 -0.11 13.17 -10.04
C ALA A 85 -1.28 12.67 -10.91
N TYR A 86 -2.18 13.56 -11.34
CA TYR A 86 -3.26 13.21 -12.25
C TYR A 86 -2.75 12.72 -13.61
N GLU A 87 -1.76 13.41 -14.21
CA GLU A 87 -1.20 13.01 -15.50
C GLU A 87 -0.51 11.65 -15.40
N PHE A 88 0.24 11.41 -14.33
CA PHE A 88 0.85 10.12 -14.06
C PHE A 88 -0.19 8.99 -13.97
N CYS A 89 -1.27 9.21 -13.21
CA CYS A 89 -2.34 8.23 -13.08
C CYS A 89 -3.11 8.04 -14.39
N ARG A 90 -3.39 9.13 -15.13
CA ARG A 90 -4.15 9.09 -16.38
C ARG A 90 -3.56 8.13 -17.41
N THR A 91 -2.24 8.20 -17.58
CA THR A 91 -1.52 7.37 -18.56
C THR A 91 -1.34 5.92 -18.10
N ARG A 92 -1.65 5.61 -16.84
CA ARG A 92 -1.44 4.30 -16.20
C ARG A 92 -2.71 3.65 -15.65
N LEU A 93 -3.89 4.14 -16.04
CA LEU A 93 -5.18 3.59 -15.59
C LEU A 93 -5.33 2.09 -15.89
N ALA A 94 -4.84 1.63 -17.05
CA ALA A 94 -4.87 0.21 -17.42
C ALA A 94 -4.05 -0.66 -16.47
N ARG A 95 -3.02 -0.09 -15.84
CA ARG A 95 -2.18 -0.74 -14.81
C ARG A 95 -2.76 -0.58 -13.40
N ARG A 96 -3.97 -0.06 -13.26
CA ARG A 96 -4.62 0.22 -11.98
C ARG A 96 -3.82 1.17 -11.08
N VAL A 97 -3.20 2.20 -11.69
CA VAL A 97 -2.62 3.33 -10.97
C VAL A 97 -3.72 4.37 -10.82
N TRP A 98 -4.25 4.50 -9.62
CA TRP A 98 -5.44 5.29 -9.34
C TRP A 98 -5.10 6.58 -8.61
N ALA A 99 -5.65 7.68 -9.10
CA ALA A 99 -5.65 8.94 -8.37
C ALA A 99 -6.62 8.84 -7.19
N ILE A 100 -6.12 9.07 -5.99
CA ILE A 100 -6.94 9.08 -4.78
C ILE A 100 -6.86 10.43 -4.07
N LYS A 101 -7.81 10.65 -3.17
CA LYS A 101 -7.75 11.69 -2.14
C LYS A 101 -8.24 11.11 -0.83
N GLY A 102 -7.39 11.13 0.20
CA GLY A 102 -7.75 10.75 1.54
C GLY A 102 -8.80 11.70 2.14
N ARG A 103 -9.78 11.14 2.82
CA ARG A 103 -10.77 11.90 3.58
C ARG A 103 -11.00 11.21 4.92
N GLY A 104 -10.81 11.96 6.01
CA GLY A 104 -11.25 11.57 7.34
C GLY A 104 -12.75 11.79 7.53
N GLY A 105 -13.30 11.14 8.55
CA GLY A 105 -14.67 11.29 8.98
C GLY A 105 -15.43 9.96 9.12
N PRO A 106 -16.49 9.94 9.92
CA PRO A 106 -17.24 8.72 10.19
C PRO A 106 -17.99 8.20 8.97
N GLY A 107 -18.07 6.88 8.83
CA GLY A 107 -18.88 6.20 7.82
C GLY A 107 -18.35 6.27 6.38
N LEU A 108 -17.15 6.80 6.17
CA LEU A 108 -16.53 6.79 4.85
C LEU A 108 -15.98 5.39 4.53
N PRO A 109 -16.33 4.80 3.38
CA PRO A 109 -15.78 3.50 2.99
C PRO A 109 -14.28 3.63 2.64
N VAL A 110 -13.51 2.58 2.89
CA VAL A 110 -12.09 2.49 2.51
C VAL A 110 -11.94 2.74 1.01
N TRP A 111 -12.82 2.16 0.20
CA TRP A 111 -12.85 2.37 -1.25
C TRP A 111 -14.26 2.77 -1.70
N PRO A 112 -14.42 3.85 -2.49
CA PRO A 112 -15.75 4.31 -2.92
C PRO A 112 -16.32 3.40 -4.01
N ARG A 113 -17.63 3.27 -4.05
CA ARG A 113 -18.32 2.48 -5.09
C ARG A 113 -18.10 3.02 -6.51
N ARG A 114 -17.90 4.35 -6.65
CA ARG A 114 -17.65 5.03 -7.94
C ARG A 114 -16.67 6.18 -7.74
N PRO A 115 -15.76 6.41 -8.71
CA PRO A 115 -14.90 7.59 -8.69
C PRO A 115 -15.71 8.86 -9.00
N THR A 116 -15.23 9.99 -8.51
CA THR A 116 -15.66 11.31 -8.96
C THR A 116 -14.86 11.73 -10.19
N ARG A 117 -15.41 12.63 -11.03
CA ARG A 117 -14.75 13.20 -12.21
C ARG A 117 -14.90 14.72 -12.26
N THR A 118 -14.91 15.36 -11.09
CA THR A 118 -15.11 16.81 -10.96
C THR A 118 -13.84 17.63 -11.24
N ASN A 119 -12.68 16.97 -11.42
CA ASN A 119 -11.44 17.64 -11.79
C ASN A 119 -11.41 18.07 -13.26
N LYS A 120 -10.58 19.07 -13.61
CA LYS A 120 -10.48 19.61 -14.97
C LYS A 120 -10.18 18.56 -16.05
N GLY A 121 -9.39 17.54 -15.72
CA GLY A 121 -9.04 16.44 -16.62
C GLY A 121 -10.08 15.33 -16.71
N LYS A 122 -11.19 15.41 -15.94
CA LYS A 122 -12.20 14.35 -15.80
C LYS A 122 -11.61 12.98 -15.50
N ILE A 123 -10.46 12.96 -14.82
CA ILE A 123 -9.73 11.75 -14.44
C ILE A 123 -10.49 11.09 -13.29
N PRO A 124 -10.68 9.77 -13.28
CA PRO A 124 -11.27 9.07 -12.15
C PRO A 124 -10.50 9.36 -10.85
N LEU A 125 -11.15 10.01 -9.89
CA LEU A 125 -10.61 10.31 -8.58
C LEU A 125 -11.41 9.54 -7.52
N PHE A 126 -10.72 8.72 -6.75
CA PHE A 126 -11.32 7.92 -5.70
C PHE A 126 -11.14 8.61 -4.34
N ILE A 127 -12.24 8.93 -3.68
CA ILE A 127 -12.22 9.50 -2.32
C ILE A 127 -12.18 8.35 -1.33
N VAL A 128 -11.03 8.11 -0.72
CA VAL A 128 -10.80 6.98 0.18
C VAL A 128 -10.99 7.39 1.64
N GLY A 129 -11.72 6.58 2.42
CA GLY A 129 -11.94 6.79 3.84
C GLY A 129 -10.70 6.34 4.62
N VAL A 130 -9.90 7.29 5.12
CA VAL A 130 -8.62 6.97 5.77
C VAL A 130 -8.77 6.58 7.24
N ASP A 131 -9.78 7.09 7.95
CA ASP A 131 -9.94 6.86 9.39
C ASP A 131 -10.16 5.38 9.72
N ALA A 132 -11.00 4.69 8.94
CA ALA A 132 -11.26 3.27 9.15
C ALA A 132 -10.00 2.41 8.93
N VAL A 133 -9.16 2.80 7.96
CA VAL A 133 -7.88 2.10 7.72
C VAL A 133 -6.90 2.38 8.85
N LYS A 134 -6.77 3.64 9.29
CA LYS A 134 -5.91 4.01 10.43
C LYS A 134 -6.34 3.25 11.70
N ASP A 135 -7.64 3.13 11.96
CA ASP A 135 -8.17 2.33 13.07
C ASP A 135 -7.74 0.85 12.96
N ALA A 136 -7.88 0.27 11.77
CA ALA A 136 -7.46 -1.10 11.52
C ALA A 136 -5.94 -1.27 11.70
N VAL A 137 -5.12 -0.38 11.14
CA VAL A 137 -3.65 -0.42 11.27
C VAL A 137 -3.24 -0.38 12.75
N TYR A 138 -3.75 0.58 13.52
CA TYR A 138 -3.39 0.71 14.94
C TYR A 138 -3.90 -0.47 15.81
N ALA A 139 -5.01 -1.09 15.44
CA ALA A 139 -5.46 -2.33 16.09
C ALA A 139 -4.53 -3.50 15.75
N ARG A 140 -4.17 -3.64 14.47
CA ARG A 140 -3.30 -4.70 13.95
C ARG A 140 -1.85 -4.61 14.45
N LEU A 141 -1.33 -3.40 14.70
CA LEU A 141 0.00 -3.19 15.31
C LEU A 141 0.12 -3.77 16.74
N LYS A 142 -0.98 -4.13 17.38
CA LYS A 142 -0.99 -4.79 18.70
C LYS A 142 -0.95 -6.32 18.61
N LEU A 143 -1.10 -6.88 17.42
CA LEU A 143 -1.00 -8.32 17.20
C LEU A 143 0.46 -8.76 17.26
N THR A 144 0.75 -9.75 18.09
CA THR A 144 2.11 -10.27 18.29
C THR A 144 2.33 -11.56 17.52
N GLU A 145 1.26 -12.28 17.19
CA GLU A 145 1.32 -13.56 16.49
C GLU A 145 1.02 -13.37 15.00
N PRO A 146 1.71 -14.10 14.10
CA PRO A 146 1.37 -14.18 12.69
C PRO A 146 -0.06 -14.68 12.48
N GLY A 147 -0.70 -14.22 11.41
CA GLY A 147 -2.05 -14.66 11.05
C GLY A 147 -2.97 -13.52 10.63
N PRO A 148 -4.29 -13.72 10.68
CA PRO A 148 -5.29 -12.77 10.19
C PRO A 148 -5.04 -11.34 10.64
N GLY A 149 -4.82 -10.45 9.68
CA GLY A 149 -4.62 -9.03 9.92
C GLY A 149 -3.28 -8.63 10.55
N ALA A 150 -2.37 -9.54 10.88
CA ALA A 150 -1.04 -9.19 11.38
C ALA A 150 -0.24 -8.38 10.34
N ILE A 151 0.60 -7.46 10.82
CA ILE A 151 1.46 -6.66 9.96
C ILE A 151 2.92 -7.01 10.25
N HIS A 152 3.63 -7.44 9.23
CA HIS A 152 5.03 -7.84 9.31
C HIS A 152 5.94 -6.77 8.69
N PHE A 153 7.08 -6.56 9.33
CA PHE A 153 8.05 -5.55 8.93
C PHE A 153 9.42 -6.20 8.62
N PRO A 154 10.08 -5.80 7.53
CA PRO A 154 11.44 -6.27 7.26
C PRO A 154 12.43 -5.60 8.23
N ARG A 155 13.52 -6.30 8.55
CA ARG A 155 14.53 -5.81 9.49
C ARG A 155 15.26 -4.53 9.06
N ARG A 156 15.19 -4.18 7.77
CA ARG A 156 15.85 -3.00 7.22
C ARG A 156 15.15 -1.67 7.51
N LEU A 157 13.92 -1.70 8.00
CA LEU A 157 13.19 -0.47 8.38
C LEU A 157 13.80 0.10 9.67
N ASP A 158 14.02 1.39 9.66
CA ASP A 158 14.62 2.13 10.77
C ASP A 158 13.57 2.68 11.75
N ALA A 159 14.07 3.32 12.82
CA ALA A 159 13.21 3.92 13.82
C ALA A 159 12.38 5.10 13.27
N ASP A 160 12.86 5.79 12.22
CA ASP A 160 12.13 6.89 11.61
C ASP A 160 10.84 6.41 10.93
N TYR A 161 10.91 5.29 10.20
CA TYR A 161 9.74 4.65 9.62
C TYR A 161 8.67 4.35 10.67
N PHE A 162 9.05 3.74 11.80
CA PHE A 162 8.08 3.39 12.87
C PHE A 162 7.55 4.62 13.59
N ARG A 163 8.33 5.68 13.71
CA ARG A 163 7.87 6.95 14.26
C ARG A 163 6.78 7.54 13.35
N GLN A 164 6.99 7.57 12.04
CA GLN A 164 6.01 8.04 11.07
C GLN A 164 4.77 7.14 11.02
N LEU A 165 4.93 5.81 11.04
CA LEU A 165 3.82 4.86 11.04
C LEU A 165 2.89 5.06 12.26
N THR A 166 3.44 5.53 13.37
CA THR A 166 2.68 5.76 14.62
C THR A 166 2.54 7.24 14.98
N ALA A 167 2.72 8.16 14.03
CA ALA A 167 2.76 9.60 14.27
C ALA A 167 1.42 10.21 14.67
N GLU A 168 0.31 9.51 14.47
CA GLU A 168 -1.02 10.03 14.73
C GLU A 168 -1.69 9.43 15.97
N ARG A 169 -2.70 10.11 16.46
CA ARG A 169 -3.59 9.67 17.54
C ARG A 169 -5.03 10.07 17.26
N VAL A 170 -5.94 9.35 17.86
CA VAL A 170 -7.37 9.71 17.86
C VAL A 170 -7.62 10.81 18.88
N VAL A 171 -8.31 11.86 18.43
CA VAL A 171 -8.81 12.94 19.26
C VAL A 171 -10.33 13.00 19.15
N THR A 172 -11.03 13.04 20.28
CA THR A 172 -12.48 13.26 20.30
C THR A 172 -12.74 14.69 20.76
N ARG A 173 -13.41 15.46 19.92
CA ARG A 173 -13.91 16.81 20.25
C ARG A 173 -15.43 16.78 20.29
N PHE A 174 -16.02 17.70 21.04
CA PHE A 174 -17.46 17.86 21.04
C PHE A 174 -17.83 19.08 20.21
N GLU A 175 -18.64 18.85 19.17
CA GLU A 175 -19.20 19.92 18.34
C GLU A 175 -20.72 19.87 18.46
N LYS A 176 -21.31 20.98 18.92
CA LYS A 176 -22.76 21.08 19.15
C LYS A 176 -23.34 19.92 20.01
N GLY A 177 -22.57 19.49 21.03
CA GLY A 177 -22.98 18.41 21.95
C GLY A 177 -22.78 16.98 21.39
N ARG A 178 -22.23 16.83 20.17
CA ARG A 178 -21.97 15.53 19.54
C ARG A 178 -20.47 15.24 19.54
N PRO A 179 -20.03 14.01 19.89
CA PRO A 179 -18.63 13.65 19.81
C PRO A 179 -18.21 13.55 18.33
N LEU A 180 -17.18 14.27 17.97
CA LEU A 180 -16.52 14.18 16.68
C LEU A 180 -15.13 13.58 16.90
N ARG A 181 -14.93 12.38 16.36
CA ARG A 181 -13.67 11.66 16.42
C ARG A 181 -12.87 11.92 15.14
N SER A 182 -11.58 12.23 15.28
CA SER A 182 -10.67 12.44 14.16
C SER A 182 -9.27 11.95 14.47
N TRP A 183 -8.55 11.48 13.47
CA TRP A 183 -7.11 11.23 13.53
C TRP A 183 -6.36 12.56 13.41
N GLN A 184 -5.35 12.78 14.24
CA GLN A 184 -4.54 14.00 14.27
C GLN A 184 -3.08 13.63 14.57
N PRO A 185 -2.10 14.37 14.02
CA PRO A 185 -0.71 14.22 14.41
C PRO A 185 -0.54 14.34 15.93
N LYS A 186 0.37 13.57 16.51
CA LYS A 186 0.74 13.65 17.92
C LYS A 186 1.44 14.97 18.25
N ARG A 187 2.21 15.48 17.28
CA ARG A 187 2.94 16.75 17.34
C ARG A 187 2.76 17.51 16.03
N ASP A 188 2.74 18.83 16.11
CA ASP A 188 2.66 19.67 14.90
C ASP A 188 3.91 19.47 14.03
N GLY A 189 3.71 19.31 12.72
CA GLY A 189 4.78 19.07 11.76
C GLY A 189 5.43 17.68 11.84
N GLU A 190 4.89 16.76 12.63
CA GLU A 190 5.40 15.37 12.65
C GLU A 190 5.07 14.68 11.34
N ARG A 191 6.08 14.07 10.73
CA ARG A 191 5.96 13.31 9.49
C ARG A 191 5.14 12.04 9.73
N ASN A 192 4.24 11.71 8.79
CA ASN A 192 3.36 10.55 8.86
C ASN A 192 3.27 9.78 7.53
N GLU A 193 4.16 10.05 6.58
CA GLU A 193 4.07 9.51 5.22
C GLU A 193 4.14 7.97 5.19
N ALA A 194 4.87 7.35 6.13
CA ALA A 194 4.88 5.89 6.26
C ALA A 194 3.49 5.33 6.64
N LEU A 195 2.71 6.05 7.46
CA LEU A 195 1.33 5.69 7.76
C LEU A 195 0.43 5.91 6.55
N ASP A 196 0.51 7.09 5.92
CA ASP A 196 -0.37 7.43 4.80
C ASP A 196 -0.12 6.53 3.60
N THR A 197 1.14 6.22 3.25
CA THR A 197 1.45 5.27 2.16
C THR A 197 0.96 3.85 2.47
N PHE A 198 1.00 3.40 3.72
CA PHE A 198 0.39 2.12 4.11
C PHE A 198 -1.13 2.15 3.94
N VAL A 199 -1.78 3.22 4.41
CA VAL A 199 -3.23 3.44 4.26
C VAL A 199 -3.64 3.42 2.78
N TYR A 200 -2.86 4.07 1.91
CA TYR A 200 -3.13 4.11 0.48
C TYR A 200 -2.90 2.74 -0.19
N ALA A 201 -1.86 1.99 0.21
CA ALA A 201 -1.66 0.63 -0.27
C ALA A 201 -2.82 -0.30 0.12
N HIS A 202 -3.35 -0.16 1.35
CA HIS A 202 -4.54 -0.87 1.80
C HIS A 202 -5.79 -0.45 1.02
N ALA A 203 -5.96 0.85 0.74
CA ALA A 203 -7.04 1.33 -0.11
C ALA A 203 -6.94 0.74 -1.54
N ALA A 204 -5.73 0.59 -2.11
CA ALA A 204 -5.53 -0.06 -3.40
C ALA A 204 -5.93 -1.55 -3.38
N LEU A 205 -5.68 -2.27 -2.28
CA LEU A 205 -6.19 -3.64 -2.09
C LEU A 205 -7.72 -3.67 -2.17
N HIS A 206 -8.40 -2.79 -1.42
CA HIS A 206 -9.85 -2.68 -1.45
C HIS A 206 -10.38 -2.28 -2.83
N GLY A 207 -9.61 -1.50 -3.59
CA GLY A 207 -9.88 -1.23 -5.00
C GLY A 207 -9.93 -2.50 -5.84
N LEU A 208 -8.95 -3.41 -5.69
CA LEU A 208 -8.93 -4.71 -6.36
C LEU A 208 -10.11 -5.60 -5.91
N ILE A 209 -10.40 -5.64 -4.62
CA ILE A 209 -11.53 -6.41 -4.07
C ILE A 209 -12.85 -5.89 -4.65
N SER A 210 -13.02 -4.57 -4.77
CA SER A 210 -14.22 -3.97 -5.38
C SER A 210 -14.40 -4.32 -6.86
N MET A 211 -13.32 -4.71 -7.54
CA MET A 211 -13.32 -5.22 -8.92
C MET A 211 -13.51 -6.73 -9.02
N GLY A 212 -13.78 -7.41 -7.90
CA GLY A 212 -14.06 -8.85 -7.87
C GLY A 212 -12.88 -9.74 -7.47
N MET A 213 -11.71 -9.16 -7.09
CA MET A 213 -10.62 -9.97 -6.58
C MET A 213 -11.00 -10.59 -5.22
N ARG A 214 -10.69 -11.85 -5.03
CA ARG A 214 -10.90 -12.61 -3.80
C ARG A 214 -9.54 -12.96 -3.19
N LEU A 215 -9.11 -12.19 -2.19
CA LEU A 215 -7.76 -12.28 -1.63
C LEU A 215 -7.42 -13.69 -1.12
N ASN A 216 -8.34 -14.35 -0.43
CA ASN A 216 -8.09 -15.68 0.12
C ASN A 216 -7.92 -16.74 -0.98
N GLU A 217 -8.67 -16.64 -2.08
CA GLU A 217 -8.50 -17.53 -3.24
C GLU A 217 -7.13 -17.27 -3.93
N GLU A 218 -6.71 -16.01 -4.06
CA GLU A 218 -5.36 -15.67 -4.57
C GLU A 218 -4.26 -16.25 -3.66
N ALA A 219 -4.42 -16.14 -2.34
CA ALA A 219 -3.47 -16.69 -1.37
C ALA A 219 -3.38 -18.22 -1.44
N GLU A 220 -4.49 -18.91 -1.59
CA GLU A 220 -4.54 -20.36 -1.76
C GLU A 220 -3.87 -20.80 -3.08
N ALA A 221 -4.19 -20.12 -4.18
CA ALA A 221 -3.60 -20.41 -5.49
C ALA A 221 -2.09 -20.19 -5.51
N PHE A 222 -1.60 -19.16 -4.84
CA PHE A 222 -0.17 -18.86 -4.76
C PHE A 222 0.56 -19.83 -3.82
N GLY A 223 -0.01 -20.16 -2.67
CA GLY A 223 0.52 -21.15 -1.73
C GLY A 223 0.65 -22.55 -2.36
N GLY A 224 -0.34 -22.96 -3.17
CA GLY A 224 -0.30 -24.20 -3.95
C GLY A 224 0.82 -24.23 -4.99
N ARG A 225 1.13 -23.11 -5.65
CA ARG A 225 2.28 -23.00 -6.59
C ARG A 225 3.62 -23.18 -5.87
N GLY A 226 3.79 -22.56 -4.70
CA GLY A 226 5.00 -22.69 -3.89
C GLY A 226 5.24 -24.11 -3.38
N GLN A 227 4.21 -24.87 -3.04
CA GLN A 227 4.30 -26.28 -2.70
C GLN A 227 4.64 -27.16 -3.91
N ALA A 228 4.03 -26.91 -5.07
CA ALA A 228 4.32 -27.65 -6.30
C ALA A 228 5.77 -27.46 -6.78
N LEU A 229 6.33 -26.26 -6.60
CA LEU A 229 7.74 -25.97 -6.90
C LEU A 229 8.70 -26.63 -5.92
N ARG A 230 8.33 -26.74 -4.63
CA ARG A 230 9.13 -27.46 -3.62
C ARG A 230 9.10 -28.97 -3.77
N LEU A 231 8.00 -29.54 -4.30
CA LEU A 231 7.89 -30.96 -4.60
C LEU A 231 8.64 -31.40 -5.88
N ARG A 232 9.03 -30.46 -6.72
CA ARG A 232 9.99 -30.67 -7.80
C ARG A 232 11.42 -30.47 -7.30
N SER A 233 11.85 -31.27 -6.33
CA SER A 233 13.26 -31.45 -6.04
C SER A 233 13.93 -31.96 -7.32
N PRO A 234 15.11 -31.44 -7.72
CA PRO A 234 15.79 -31.94 -8.90
C PRO A 234 16.03 -33.44 -8.68
N GLU A 235 15.54 -34.27 -9.60
CA GLU A 235 15.95 -35.67 -9.67
C GLU A 235 17.46 -35.69 -9.75
N VAL A 236 18.10 -36.23 -8.71
CA VAL A 236 19.55 -36.44 -8.72
C VAL A 236 19.80 -37.52 -9.76
N ILE A 237 20.11 -37.14 -10.99
CA ILE A 237 20.58 -38.03 -12.04
C ILE A 237 21.95 -38.55 -11.53
N ARG A 238 21.96 -39.69 -10.90
CA ARG A 238 23.22 -40.39 -10.59
C ARG A 238 23.81 -40.86 -11.93
N SER A 239 24.87 -40.19 -12.34
CA SER A 239 25.66 -40.61 -13.48
C SER A 239 26.11 -42.06 -13.30
N SER A 240 25.87 -42.89 -14.28
CA SER A 240 26.31 -44.29 -14.36
C SER A 240 27.86 -44.47 -14.37
N TRP A 241 28.60 -43.37 -14.33
CA TRP A 241 30.05 -43.34 -14.36
C TRP A 241 30.75 -43.38 -12.99
N MET A 242 29.99 -43.47 -11.91
CA MET A 242 30.54 -43.67 -10.56
C MET A 242 30.28 -45.14 -10.13
N LYS A 243 31.03 -46.05 -10.70
CA LYS A 243 31.33 -47.37 -10.17
C LYS A 243 32.79 -47.45 -9.89
#